data_f4004e0424f18e6f1a2c2144a68fc0e3
#
_entry.id   f4004e0424f18e6f1a2c2144a68fc0e3
#
_cell.length_a   1.000
_cell.length_b   1.000
_cell.length_c   1.000
_cell.angle_alpha   90.00
_cell.angle_beta   90.00
_cell.angle_gamma   90.00
#
_symmetry.space_group_name_H-M   'P 1'
#
loop_
_entity.id
_entity.type
_entity.pdbx_description
1 polymer ?
#
loop_
_entity_poly.entity_id
_entity_poly.type
_entity_poly.pdbx_seq_one_letter_code
_entity_poly.pdbx_strand_id
1 'polypeptide(L)'
;MATARISARLPPNIDPTRAPVAFGHRAVPKLVSALRDSDLLTRQRALMALCDLVHDPETAYQAIETGCLESLKALLKDEDSTVRLKTTEVLYLLATHNVGREALLRGDVLSPLSDLLEEPVAACRRNTHMALEMLAEFPAVLASPRQRFWPWGRTWEVLKQEVCRSTGALSVVDAGLVPRLVLKLQEECEEVQELILDTLTACLRVDALAALASDAVLALRDCLAHPSVGIRQRAARAMIGLSVPLEGKVRVCEEGVIPVLVGLLSDSHPDVSASAAGSLMNAAITTQGKYLALQAGAITSLLALVSSPRTDVCANALRALTALAEAPPARQELLGHVELLETRRHDTNEIISRAAATAIRVITWTP
;
A
#
# COMPACT_ATOMS: atom_id res chain seq x y z
N MET A 1 42.94 -28.73 1.49
CA MET A 1 41.64 -28.02 1.29
C MET A 1 40.56 -29.02 1.65
N ALA A 2 39.86 -28.82 2.76
CA ALA A 2 38.76 -29.69 3.17
C ALA A 2 37.55 -29.40 2.30
N THR A 3 37.15 -30.35 1.46
CA THR A 3 35.87 -30.29 0.73
C THR A 3 34.75 -30.53 1.74
N ALA A 4 33.91 -29.52 1.99
CA ALA A 4 32.71 -29.68 2.80
C ALA A 4 31.82 -30.72 2.13
N ARG A 5 31.73 -31.92 2.67
CA ARG A 5 30.73 -32.92 2.28
C ARG A 5 29.40 -32.57 2.97
N ILE A 6 28.39 -32.24 2.20
CA ILE A 6 27.02 -32.23 2.72
C ILE A 6 26.69 -33.68 3.12
N SER A 7 26.60 -33.95 4.42
CA SER A 7 26.30 -35.28 4.92
C SER A 7 24.85 -35.62 4.61
N ALA A 8 24.60 -36.73 3.93
CA ALA A 8 23.24 -37.26 3.69
C ALA A 8 22.62 -37.84 4.99
N ARG A 9 23.34 -37.89 6.11
CA ARG A 9 22.82 -38.34 7.41
C ARG A 9 22.70 -37.15 8.33
N LEU A 10 21.46 -36.73 8.57
CA LEU A 10 21.15 -35.74 9.58
C LEU A 10 21.25 -36.36 10.97
N PRO A 11 21.80 -35.64 11.98
CA PRO A 11 21.71 -36.07 13.37
C PRO A 11 20.23 -36.26 13.78
N PRO A 12 19.95 -37.21 14.69
CA PRO A 12 18.58 -37.61 15.02
C PRO A 12 17.68 -36.51 15.62
N ASN A 13 18.24 -35.35 15.94
CA ASN A 13 17.53 -34.22 16.53
C ASN A 13 17.36 -33.04 15.57
N ILE A 14 17.66 -33.20 14.28
CA ILE A 14 17.45 -32.13 13.29
C ILE A 14 16.10 -32.36 12.61
N ASP A 15 15.29 -31.31 12.60
CA ASP A 15 14.07 -31.24 11.85
C ASP A 15 14.35 -31.53 10.36
N PRO A 16 13.80 -32.61 9.77
CA PRO A 16 14.06 -32.96 8.38
C PRO A 16 13.47 -31.94 7.40
N THR A 17 12.62 -31.01 7.88
CA THR A 17 12.08 -29.91 7.08
C THR A 17 13.02 -28.72 7.01
N ARG A 18 14.05 -28.65 7.86
CA ARG A 18 15.11 -27.64 7.78
C ARG A 18 16.21 -28.09 6.83
N ALA A 19 16.33 -27.39 5.71
CA ALA A 19 17.44 -27.64 4.80
C ALA A 19 18.78 -27.20 5.42
N PRO A 20 19.87 -27.99 5.27
CA PRO A 20 21.19 -27.55 5.66
C PRO A 20 21.59 -26.32 4.83
N VAL A 21 22.01 -25.24 5.50
CA VAL A 21 22.53 -24.04 4.84
C VAL A 21 23.74 -24.42 4.00
N ALA A 22 23.78 -24.02 2.74
CA ALA A 22 24.92 -24.23 1.86
C ALA A 22 25.98 -23.14 2.13
N PHE A 23 27.25 -23.55 2.30
CA PHE A 23 28.34 -22.63 2.59
C PHE A 23 29.30 -22.47 1.41
N GLY A 24 29.91 -21.28 1.28
CA GLY A 24 30.98 -20.97 0.34
C GLY A 24 30.49 -20.43 -1.01
N HIS A 25 31.40 -19.89 -1.80
CA HIS A 25 31.15 -19.17 -3.04
C HIS A 25 30.33 -19.93 -4.11
N ARG A 26 30.29 -21.25 -4.04
CA ARG A 26 29.56 -22.10 -4.97
C ARG A 26 28.17 -22.51 -4.48
N ALA A 27 27.76 -22.07 -3.30
CA ALA A 27 26.49 -22.46 -2.72
C ALA A 27 25.30 -21.97 -3.57
N VAL A 28 25.23 -20.67 -3.83
CA VAL A 28 24.13 -20.06 -4.57
C VAL A 28 24.02 -20.61 -6.00
N PRO A 29 25.10 -20.65 -6.83
CA PRO A 29 25.00 -21.22 -8.16
C PRO A 29 24.53 -22.68 -8.17
N LYS A 30 24.97 -23.49 -7.20
CA LYS A 30 24.53 -24.87 -7.07
C LYS A 30 23.04 -24.97 -6.71
N LEU A 31 22.57 -24.15 -5.79
CA LEU A 31 21.15 -24.13 -5.40
C LEU A 31 20.26 -23.67 -6.55
N VAL A 32 20.66 -22.62 -7.28
CA VAL A 32 19.95 -22.14 -8.46
C VAL A 32 19.88 -23.22 -9.55
N SER A 33 20.96 -23.98 -9.76
CA SER A 33 20.93 -25.13 -10.67
C SER A 33 19.97 -26.22 -10.18
N ALA A 34 19.94 -26.51 -8.87
CA ALA A 34 19.09 -27.52 -8.24
C ALA A 34 17.59 -27.16 -8.29
N LEU A 35 17.23 -25.90 -8.50
CA LEU A 35 15.81 -25.49 -8.73
C LEU A 35 15.22 -26.11 -9.99
N ARG A 36 16.05 -26.51 -10.95
CA ARG A 36 15.63 -27.12 -12.22
C ARG A 36 15.73 -28.64 -12.23
N ASP A 37 16.01 -29.24 -11.06
CA ASP A 37 16.16 -30.68 -10.97
C ASP A 37 14.79 -31.38 -11.13
N SER A 38 14.79 -32.56 -11.78
CA SER A 38 13.60 -33.38 -11.93
C SER A 38 13.14 -33.99 -10.62
N ASP A 39 14.07 -34.22 -9.66
CA ASP A 39 13.74 -34.74 -8.34
C ASP A 39 13.08 -33.67 -7.45
N LEU A 40 11.87 -33.98 -7.00
CA LEU A 40 11.07 -33.12 -6.14
C LEU A 40 11.80 -32.71 -4.87
N LEU A 41 12.42 -33.69 -4.20
CA LEU A 41 13.09 -33.44 -2.91
C LEU A 41 14.30 -32.53 -3.07
N THR A 42 15.00 -32.60 -4.21
CA THR A 42 16.10 -31.73 -4.57
C THR A 42 15.61 -30.29 -4.75
N ARG A 43 14.48 -30.07 -5.48
CA ARG A 43 13.89 -28.74 -5.64
C ARG A 43 13.44 -28.15 -4.32
N GLN A 44 12.72 -28.93 -3.47
CA GLN A 44 12.27 -28.48 -2.15
C GLN A 44 13.46 -28.07 -1.26
N ARG A 45 14.51 -28.88 -1.18
CA ARG A 45 15.71 -28.59 -0.38
C ARG A 45 16.45 -27.34 -0.88
N ALA A 46 16.54 -27.18 -2.20
CA ALA A 46 17.15 -26.00 -2.79
C ALA A 46 16.39 -24.71 -2.45
N LEU A 47 15.07 -24.73 -2.53
CA LEU A 47 14.22 -23.61 -2.14
C LEU A 47 14.34 -23.27 -0.66
N MET A 48 14.30 -24.29 0.22
CA MET A 48 14.45 -24.08 1.67
C MET A 48 15.81 -23.45 2.00
N ALA A 49 16.89 -23.93 1.39
CA ALA A 49 18.21 -23.35 1.57
C ALA A 49 18.32 -21.93 1.01
N LEU A 50 17.64 -21.64 -0.11
CA LEU A 50 17.56 -20.27 -0.64
C LEU A 50 16.78 -19.34 0.27
N CYS A 51 15.66 -19.78 0.86
CA CYS A 51 14.94 -18.98 1.87
C CYS A 51 15.86 -18.52 2.99
N ASP A 52 16.68 -19.44 3.52
CA ASP A 52 17.63 -19.12 4.61
C ASP A 52 18.73 -18.13 4.17
N LEU A 53 19.18 -18.23 2.91
CA LEU A 53 20.31 -17.45 2.41
C LEU A 53 19.93 -16.06 1.89
N VAL A 54 18.75 -15.88 1.27
CA VAL A 54 18.37 -14.61 0.61
C VAL A 54 17.91 -13.53 1.59
N HIS A 55 17.91 -13.79 2.89
CA HIS A 55 17.82 -12.75 3.91
C HIS A 55 19.01 -11.79 3.87
N ASP A 56 20.18 -12.28 3.46
CA ASP A 56 21.35 -11.45 3.27
C ASP A 56 21.30 -10.76 1.88
N PRO A 57 21.43 -9.41 1.81
CA PRO A 57 21.35 -8.66 0.57
C PRO A 57 22.37 -9.06 -0.48
N GLU A 58 23.60 -9.43 -0.07
CA GLU A 58 24.67 -9.84 -0.99
C GLU A 58 24.34 -11.18 -1.63
N THR A 59 23.82 -12.10 -0.83
CA THR A 59 23.39 -13.42 -1.31
C THR A 59 22.16 -13.31 -2.21
N ALA A 60 21.20 -12.43 -1.87
CA ALA A 60 20.05 -12.12 -2.72
C ALA A 60 20.52 -11.59 -4.09
N TYR A 61 21.45 -10.63 -4.11
CA TYR A 61 22.05 -10.13 -5.34
C TYR A 61 22.73 -11.24 -6.15
N GLN A 62 23.54 -12.08 -5.52
CA GLN A 62 24.22 -13.19 -6.17
C GLN A 62 23.22 -14.19 -6.77
N ALA A 63 22.11 -14.48 -6.08
CA ALA A 63 21.07 -15.38 -6.59
C ALA A 63 20.42 -14.79 -7.85
N ILE A 64 20.13 -13.50 -7.87
CA ILE A 64 19.56 -12.79 -9.01
C ILE A 64 20.53 -12.82 -10.20
N GLU A 65 21.79 -12.46 -10.00
CA GLU A 65 22.84 -12.49 -11.05
C GLU A 65 23.07 -13.90 -11.63
N THR A 66 22.87 -14.93 -10.79
CA THR A 66 22.97 -16.32 -11.23
C THR A 66 21.75 -16.80 -12.01
N GLY A 67 20.71 -15.95 -12.16
CA GLY A 67 19.53 -16.26 -12.95
C GLY A 67 18.47 -17.07 -12.21
N CYS A 68 18.34 -16.92 -10.88
CA CYS A 68 17.34 -17.64 -10.10
C CYS A 68 15.90 -17.28 -10.50
N LEU A 69 15.63 -16.04 -10.99
CA LEU A 69 14.29 -15.56 -11.29
C LEU A 69 13.55 -16.41 -12.33
N GLU A 70 14.24 -16.80 -13.40
CA GLU A 70 13.64 -17.66 -14.44
C GLU A 70 13.24 -19.04 -13.87
N SER A 71 14.06 -19.58 -12.98
CA SER A 71 13.74 -20.85 -12.31
C SER A 71 12.57 -20.68 -11.33
N LEU A 72 12.55 -19.60 -10.54
CA LEU A 72 11.47 -19.31 -9.61
C LEU A 72 10.13 -19.08 -10.36
N LYS A 73 10.12 -18.34 -11.47
CA LYS A 73 8.91 -18.19 -12.30
C LYS A 73 8.34 -19.51 -12.78
N ALA A 74 9.21 -20.43 -13.21
CA ALA A 74 8.76 -21.76 -13.61
C ALA A 74 8.17 -22.55 -12.42
N LEU A 75 8.78 -22.46 -11.25
CA LEU A 75 8.35 -23.15 -10.02
C LEU A 75 7.07 -22.61 -9.41
N LEU A 76 6.61 -21.41 -9.77
CA LEU A 76 5.28 -20.92 -9.41
C LEU A 76 4.15 -21.80 -9.97
N LYS A 77 4.44 -22.58 -11.01
CA LYS A 77 3.52 -23.53 -11.67
C LYS A 77 3.85 -24.99 -11.37
N ASP A 78 4.71 -25.27 -10.38
CA ASP A 78 5.07 -26.65 -10.00
C ASP A 78 3.82 -27.38 -9.50
N GLU A 79 3.76 -28.68 -9.76
CA GLU A 79 2.63 -29.53 -9.32
C GLU A 79 2.58 -29.63 -7.80
N ASP A 80 3.72 -29.62 -7.13
CA ASP A 80 3.83 -29.72 -5.68
C ASP A 80 3.58 -28.38 -4.98
N SER A 81 2.63 -28.38 -4.05
CA SER A 81 2.22 -27.19 -3.30
C SER A 81 3.32 -26.65 -2.37
N THR A 82 4.21 -27.53 -1.86
CA THR A 82 5.33 -27.11 -1.02
C THR A 82 6.38 -26.35 -1.84
N VAL A 83 6.60 -26.77 -3.09
CA VAL A 83 7.46 -26.07 -4.03
C VAL A 83 6.87 -24.68 -4.33
N ARG A 84 5.58 -24.58 -4.64
CA ARG A 84 4.93 -23.27 -4.89
C ARG A 84 5.00 -22.37 -3.65
N LEU A 85 4.73 -22.92 -2.46
CA LEU A 85 4.82 -22.19 -1.18
C LEU A 85 6.23 -21.63 -0.96
N LYS A 86 7.26 -22.47 -1.07
CA LYS A 86 8.63 -22.03 -0.86
C LYS A 86 9.13 -21.08 -1.95
N THR A 87 8.63 -21.23 -3.16
CA THR A 87 8.92 -20.30 -4.26
C THR A 87 8.37 -18.91 -3.97
N THR A 88 7.13 -18.80 -3.51
CA THR A 88 6.53 -17.50 -3.11
C THR A 88 7.25 -16.89 -1.92
N GLU A 89 7.72 -17.70 -0.98
CA GLU A 89 8.52 -17.25 0.16
C GLU A 89 9.87 -16.66 -0.30
N VAL A 90 10.60 -17.32 -1.20
CA VAL A 90 11.84 -16.79 -1.80
C VAL A 90 11.58 -15.47 -2.54
N LEU A 91 10.50 -15.39 -3.34
CA LEU A 91 10.15 -14.17 -4.08
C LEU A 91 9.83 -13.01 -3.14
N TYR A 92 9.05 -13.27 -2.07
CA TYR A 92 8.81 -12.28 -1.03
C TYR A 92 10.12 -11.82 -0.35
N LEU A 93 10.97 -12.75 0.05
CA LEU A 93 12.25 -12.41 0.68
C LEU A 93 13.15 -11.59 -0.27
N LEU A 94 13.21 -11.93 -1.55
CA LEU A 94 13.89 -11.11 -2.55
C LEU A 94 13.28 -9.70 -2.63
N ALA A 95 11.94 -9.58 -2.56
CA ALA A 95 11.24 -8.29 -2.61
C ALA A 95 11.50 -7.40 -1.38
N THR A 96 12.00 -7.93 -0.26
CA THR A 96 12.43 -7.10 0.88
C THR A 96 13.65 -6.24 0.55
N HIS A 97 14.44 -6.63 -0.47
CA HIS A 97 15.63 -5.91 -0.92
C HIS A 97 15.35 -5.05 -2.16
N ASN A 98 15.90 -3.84 -2.21
CA ASN A 98 15.73 -2.93 -3.36
C ASN A 98 16.16 -3.57 -4.69
N VAL A 99 17.30 -4.28 -4.68
CA VAL A 99 17.82 -4.99 -5.86
C VAL A 99 16.85 -6.09 -6.31
N GLY A 100 16.27 -6.80 -5.34
CA GLY A 100 15.25 -7.82 -5.60
C GLY A 100 13.99 -7.24 -6.22
N ARG A 101 13.45 -6.15 -5.67
CA ARG A 101 12.27 -5.47 -6.23
C ARG A 101 12.50 -5.03 -7.67
N GLU A 102 13.65 -4.40 -7.94
CA GLU A 102 14.01 -3.98 -9.30
C GLU A 102 14.10 -5.17 -10.26
N ALA A 103 14.74 -6.26 -9.84
CA ALA A 103 14.89 -7.45 -10.66
C ALA A 103 13.55 -8.17 -10.91
N LEU A 104 12.70 -8.27 -9.89
CA LEU A 104 11.37 -8.88 -10.00
C LEU A 104 10.45 -8.10 -10.96
N LEU A 105 10.47 -6.78 -10.90
CA LEU A 105 9.68 -5.93 -11.80
C LEU A 105 10.19 -6.01 -13.24
N ARG A 106 11.51 -6.00 -13.46
CA ARG A 106 12.11 -6.16 -14.79
C ARG A 106 11.92 -7.56 -15.37
N GLY A 107 11.88 -8.57 -14.50
CA GLY A 107 11.74 -9.98 -14.86
C GLY A 107 10.31 -10.41 -15.16
N ASP A 108 9.34 -9.49 -15.15
CA ASP A 108 7.91 -9.78 -15.38
C ASP A 108 7.38 -10.92 -14.49
N VAL A 109 7.63 -10.81 -13.16
CA VAL A 109 7.19 -11.80 -12.18
C VAL A 109 5.74 -11.56 -11.76
N LEU A 110 5.19 -10.34 -11.95
CA LEU A 110 3.84 -10.00 -11.50
C LEU A 110 2.76 -10.89 -12.13
N SER A 111 2.86 -11.17 -13.44
CA SER A 111 1.88 -12.01 -14.14
C SER A 111 1.84 -13.44 -13.56
N PRO A 112 2.93 -14.23 -13.52
CA PRO A 112 2.88 -15.57 -12.92
C PRO A 112 2.63 -15.57 -11.42
N LEU A 113 3.03 -14.53 -10.69
CA LEU A 113 2.74 -14.41 -9.25
C LEU A 113 1.25 -14.18 -9.00
N SER A 114 0.57 -13.46 -9.87
CA SER A 114 -0.85 -13.19 -9.77
C SER A 114 -1.72 -14.46 -9.86
N ASP A 115 -1.26 -15.49 -10.56
CA ASP A 115 -1.98 -16.76 -10.64
C ASP A 115 -2.15 -17.41 -9.25
N LEU A 116 -1.21 -17.13 -8.32
CA LEU A 116 -1.22 -17.66 -6.96
C LEU A 116 -2.11 -16.88 -5.98
N LEU A 117 -2.81 -15.85 -6.42
CA LEU A 117 -3.87 -15.23 -5.63
C LEU A 117 -5.05 -16.19 -5.37
N GLU A 118 -5.19 -17.23 -6.21
CA GLU A 118 -6.22 -18.27 -6.08
C GLU A 118 -5.67 -19.59 -5.50
N GLU A 119 -4.43 -19.60 -5.01
CA GLU A 119 -3.80 -20.81 -4.49
C GLU A 119 -4.56 -21.36 -3.27
N PRO A 120 -4.89 -22.65 -3.22
CA PRO A 120 -5.58 -23.26 -2.07
C PRO A 120 -4.83 -23.10 -0.75
N VAL A 121 -3.49 -23.11 -0.79
CA VAL A 121 -2.64 -23.00 0.40
C VAL A 121 -2.60 -21.53 0.87
N ALA A 122 -3.23 -21.23 1.99
CA ALA A 122 -3.31 -19.86 2.54
C ALA A 122 -1.93 -19.19 2.74
N ALA A 123 -0.93 -19.93 3.21
CA ALA A 123 0.43 -19.41 3.39
C ALA A 123 1.07 -18.99 2.05
N CYS A 124 0.75 -19.68 0.97
CA CYS A 124 1.23 -19.32 -0.37
C CYS A 124 0.56 -18.02 -0.84
N ARG A 125 -0.76 -17.87 -0.68
CA ARG A 125 -1.48 -16.62 -0.98
C ARG A 125 -0.93 -15.45 -0.16
N ARG A 126 -0.72 -15.67 1.15
CA ARG A 126 -0.11 -14.66 2.03
C ARG A 126 1.25 -14.19 1.52
N ASN A 127 2.17 -15.11 1.21
CA ASN A 127 3.49 -14.76 0.65
C ASN A 127 3.36 -13.99 -0.67
N THR A 128 2.37 -14.35 -1.50
CA THR A 128 2.06 -13.64 -2.74
C THR A 128 1.65 -12.18 -2.46
N HIS A 129 0.75 -11.95 -1.51
CA HIS A 129 0.34 -10.60 -1.12
C HIS A 129 1.48 -9.80 -0.49
N MET A 130 2.32 -10.42 0.36
CA MET A 130 3.51 -9.78 0.91
C MET A 130 4.49 -9.35 -0.19
N ALA A 131 4.71 -10.19 -1.20
CA ALA A 131 5.55 -9.83 -2.34
C ALA A 131 4.94 -8.68 -3.16
N LEU A 132 3.63 -8.69 -3.42
CA LEU A 132 2.94 -7.63 -4.15
C LEU A 132 2.98 -6.29 -3.40
N GLU A 133 2.80 -6.29 -2.08
CA GLU A 133 2.94 -5.09 -1.25
C GLU A 133 4.34 -4.49 -1.35
N MET A 134 5.39 -5.31 -1.14
CA MET A 134 6.78 -4.86 -1.26
C MET A 134 7.11 -4.33 -2.66
N LEU A 135 6.55 -4.95 -3.70
CA LEU A 135 6.73 -4.49 -5.08
C LEU A 135 5.99 -3.18 -5.33
N ALA A 136 4.74 -3.05 -4.87
CA ALA A 136 3.94 -1.84 -5.05
C ALA A 136 4.55 -0.60 -4.38
N GLU A 137 5.24 -0.78 -3.26
CA GLU A 137 5.92 0.30 -2.55
C GLU A 137 7.25 0.73 -3.20
N PHE A 138 7.74 0.01 -4.22
CA PHE A 138 9.03 0.31 -4.83
C PHE A 138 9.00 1.68 -5.53
N PRO A 139 9.82 2.65 -5.09
CA PRO A 139 9.80 4.00 -5.64
C PRO A 139 10.33 4.03 -7.06
N ALA A 140 9.89 5.03 -7.84
CA ALA A 140 10.50 5.32 -9.12
C ALA A 140 11.99 5.62 -8.93
N VAL A 141 12.84 4.78 -9.49
CA VAL A 141 14.29 5.06 -9.51
C VAL A 141 14.48 6.29 -10.40
N LEU A 142 14.89 7.39 -9.81
CA LEU A 142 15.39 8.54 -10.57
C LEU A 142 16.56 8.03 -11.41
N ALA A 143 16.41 8.04 -12.73
CA ALA A 143 17.54 7.86 -13.62
C ALA A 143 18.68 8.76 -13.13
N SER A 144 19.89 8.16 -13.01
CA SER A 144 21.03 8.76 -12.34
C SER A 144 21.25 10.21 -12.78
N PRO A 145 21.87 11.07 -11.95
CA PRO A 145 22.11 12.49 -12.26
C PRO A 145 22.84 12.75 -13.58
N ARG A 146 23.45 11.73 -14.18
CA ARG A 146 24.16 11.84 -15.46
C ARG A 146 23.25 11.97 -16.69
N GLN A 147 21.93 11.69 -16.58
CA GLN A 147 20.95 11.86 -17.66
C GLN A 147 20.16 13.18 -17.56
N ARG A 148 20.58 14.14 -16.69
CA ARG A 148 19.93 15.43 -16.48
C ARG A 148 20.21 16.50 -17.55
N PHE A 149 20.68 16.15 -18.72
CA PHE A 149 20.76 17.12 -19.82
C PHE A 149 19.57 16.92 -20.76
N TRP A 150 18.42 17.51 -20.41
CA TRP A 150 17.29 17.64 -21.30
C TRP A 150 17.10 19.11 -21.69
N PRO A 151 17.15 19.46 -23.00
CA PRO A 151 17.19 20.86 -23.45
C PRO A 151 15.82 21.57 -23.52
N TRP A 152 14.73 20.98 -23.11
CA TRP A 152 13.39 21.57 -23.30
C TRP A 152 12.62 21.64 -21.98
N GLY A 153 12.65 22.80 -21.36
CA GLY A 153 11.79 23.47 -20.38
C GLY A 153 10.57 22.78 -19.81
N ARG A 154 10.70 21.57 -19.23
CA ARG A 154 9.65 21.03 -18.36
C ARG A 154 9.84 21.60 -16.96
N THR A 155 8.79 22.21 -16.42
CA THR A 155 8.82 22.82 -15.09
C THR A 155 9.10 21.75 -14.03
N TRP A 156 9.83 22.13 -12.99
CA TRP A 156 10.16 21.30 -11.81
C TRP A 156 8.94 20.59 -11.19
N GLU A 157 7.76 21.17 -11.31
CA GLU A 157 6.50 20.59 -10.79
C GLU A 157 6.01 19.38 -11.57
N VAL A 158 6.19 19.35 -12.89
CA VAL A 158 5.90 18.18 -13.73
C VAL A 158 6.88 17.04 -13.41
N LEU A 159 8.16 17.38 -13.21
CA LEU A 159 9.17 16.41 -12.77
C LEU A 159 8.90 15.87 -11.36
N LYS A 160 8.39 16.73 -10.46
CA LYS A 160 8.01 16.32 -9.10
C LYS A 160 6.83 15.35 -9.10
N GLN A 161 5.90 15.52 -10.01
CA GLN A 161 4.74 14.64 -10.18
C GLN A 161 5.12 13.30 -10.82
N GLU A 162 6.07 13.28 -11.76
CA GLU A 162 6.62 12.05 -12.34
C GLU A 162 7.55 11.30 -11.37
N VAL A 163 8.26 12.01 -10.51
CA VAL A 163 9.18 11.45 -9.49
C VAL A 163 8.45 10.82 -8.31
N CYS A 164 7.23 11.24 -8.00
CA CYS A 164 6.42 10.69 -6.92
C CYS A 164 5.63 9.43 -7.32
N ARG A 165 5.66 8.99 -8.58
CA ARG A 165 4.99 7.75 -9.00
C ARG A 165 5.85 6.56 -8.61
N SER A 166 5.33 5.69 -7.76
CA SER A 166 5.94 4.40 -7.47
C SER A 166 5.96 3.57 -8.75
N THR A 167 7.16 3.21 -9.21
CA THR A 167 7.32 2.33 -10.39
C THR A 167 6.64 0.99 -10.16
N GLY A 168 6.71 0.47 -8.94
CA GLY A 168 6.11 -0.80 -8.58
C GLY A 168 4.58 -0.74 -8.59
N ALA A 169 3.97 0.30 -8.01
CA ALA A 169 2.53 0.47 -8.04
C ALA A 169 1.99 0.59 -9.47
N LEU A 170 2.69 1.33 -10.35
CA LEU A 170 2.34 1.42 -11.76
C LEU A 170 2.39 0.05 -12.44
N SER A 171 3.42 -0.74 -12.16
CA SER A 171 3.53 -2.10 -12.71
C SER A 171 2.39 -3.02 -12.26
N VAL A 172 1.94 -2.89 -10.99
CA VAL A 172 0.77 -3.64 -10.46
C VAL A 172 -0.53 -3.20 -11.16
N VAL A 173 -0.70 -1.89 -11.41
CA VAL A 173 -1.85 -1.34 -12.15
C VAL A 173 -1.82 -1.81 -13.61
N ASP A 174 -0.68 -1.69 -14.29
CA ASP A 174 -0.51 -2.07 -15.69
C ASP A 174 -0.68 -3.59 -15.91
N ALA A 175 -0.33 -4.39 -14.91
CA ALA A 175 -0.60 -5.84 -14.90
C ALA A 175 -2.07 -6.20 -14.68
N GLY A 176 -2.95 -5.20 -14.48
CA GLY A 176 -4.39 -5.42 -14.29
C GLY A 176 -4.76 -6.11 -12.97
N LEU A 177 -3.93 -6.00 -11.92
CA LEU A 177 -4.14 -6.72 -10.66
C LEU A 177 -5.13 -6.03 -9.73
N VAL A 178 -5.37 -4.73 -9.89
CA VAL A 178 -6.24 -3.95 -8.99
C VAL A 178 -7.64 -4.54 -8.86
N PRO A 179 -8.36 -4.93 -9.93
CA PRO A 179 -9.67 -5.56 -9.81
C PRO A 179 -9.66 -6.86 -9.00
N ARG A 180 -8.63 -7.69 -9.19
CA ARG A 180 -8.48 -8.95 -8.46
C ARG A 180 -8.20 -8.71 -6.98
N LEU A 181 -7.38 -7.72 -6.64
CA LEU A 181 -7.10 -7.34 -5.26
C LEU A 181 -8.35 -6.83 -4.55
N VAL A 182 -9.21 -6.05 -5.23
CA VAL A 182 -10.48 -5.58 -4.68
C VAL A 182 -11.42 -6.76 -4.36
N LEU A 183 -11.50 -7.77 -5.23
CA LEU A 183 -12.29 -8.98 -4.97
C LEU A 183 -11.72 -9.76 -3.78
N LYS A 184 -10.41 -9.99 -3.75
CA LYS A 184 -9.74 -10.72 -2.67
C LYS A 184 -9.85 -10.04 -1.32
N LEU A 185 -10.02 -8.73 -1.28
CA LEU A 185 -10.21 -7.98 -0.04
C LEU A 185 -11.41 -8.48 0.79
N GLN A 186 -12.43 -9.03 0.15
CA GLN A 186 -13.63 -9.56 0.83
C GLN A 186 -13.51 -11.03 1.22
N GLU A 187 -12.57 -11.78 0.62
CA GLU A 187 -12.44 -13.22 0.78
C GLU A 187 -11.34 -13.65 1.75
N GLU A 188 -10.35 -12.80 1.96
CA GLU A 188 -9.15 -13.15 2.71
C GLU A 188 -9.26 -12.87 4.21
N CYS A 189 -8.38 -13.49 5.00
CA CYS A 189 -8.28 -13.23 6.44
C CYS A 189 -7.70 -11.82 6.72
N GLU A 190 -7.92 -11.31 7.94
CA GLU A 190 -7.52 -9.95 8.36
C GLU A 190 -6.08 -9.61 8.02
N GLU A 191 -5.14 -10.53 8.27
CA GLU A 191 -3.72 -10.31 7.99
C GLU A 191 -3.47 -10.04 6.48
N VAL A 192 -4.12 -10.80 5.61
CA VAL A 192 -3.98 -10.63 4.16
C VAL A 192 -4.77 -9.42 3.67
N GLN A 193 -5.93 -9.12 4.26
CA GLN A 193 -6.68 -7.89 3.96
C GLN A 193 -5.83 -6.64 4.22
N GLU A 194 -5.05 -6.61 5.30
CA GLU A 194 -4.14 -5.49 5.59
C GLU A 194 -3.09 -5.32 4.47
N LEU A 195 -2.48 -6.40 4.00
CA LEU A 195 -1.51 -6.38 2.89
C LEU A 195 -2.16 -5.89 1.57
N ILE A 196 -3.37 -6.35 1.29
CA ILE A 196 -4.13 -5.91 0.11
C ILE A 196 -4.41 -4.41 0.18
N LEU A 197 -4.85 -3.90 1.34
CA LEU A 197 -5.15 -2.49 1.54
C LEU A 197 -3.91 -1.61 1.39
N ASP A 198 -2.74 -2.04 1.86
CA ASP A 198 -1.48 -1.32 1.67
C ASP A 198 -1.08 -1.32 0.18
N THR A 199 -1.19 -2.45 -0.52
CA THR A 199 -0.97 -2.56 -1.97
C THR A 199 -1.92 -1.64 -2.75
N LEU A 200 -3.22 -1.68 -2.44
CA LEU A 200 -4.22 -0.81 -3.07
C LEU A 200 -3.93 0.67 -2.80
N THR A 201 -3.53 1.03 -1.57
CA THR A 201 -3.15 2.41 -1.23
C THR A 201 -2.00 2.90 -2.10
N ALA A 202 -1.00 2.06 -2.38
CA ALA A 202 0.08 2.41 -3.30
C ALA A 202 -0.42 2.60 -4.74
N CYS A 203 -1.26 1.70 -5.24
CA CYS A 203 -1.85 1.77 -6.58
C CYS A 203 -2.74 3.01 -6.75
N LEU A 204 -3.58 3.34 -5.77
CA LEU A 204 -4.49 4.49 -5.80
C LEU A 204 -3.79 5.86 -5.86
N ARG A 205 -2.53 5.94 -5.44
CA ARG A 205 -1.71 7.15 -5.60
C ARG A 205 -1.29 7.38 -7.05
N VAL A 206 -1.24 6.31 -7.84
CA VAL A 206 -0.80 6.34 -9.23
C VAL A 206 -2.01 6.44 -10.16
N ASP A 207 -2.96 5.53 -10.00
CA ASP A 207 -4.20 5.49 -10.77
C ASP A 207 -5.32 4.89 -9.93
N ALA A 208 -6.39 5.65 -9.74
CA ALA A 208 -7.58 5.21 -9.03
C ALA A 208 -8.67 4.65 -9.96
N LEU A 209 -8.56 4.82 -11.29
CA LEU A 209 -9.63 4.47 -12.23
C LEU A 209 -9.92 2.98 -12.27
N ALA A 210 -8.87 2.15 -12.27
CA ALA A 210 -9.02 0.69 -12.26
C ALA A 210 -9.75 0.19 -11.00
N ALA A 211 -9.50 0.82 -9.84
CA ALA A 211 -10.18 0.51 -8.60
C ALA A 211 -11.64 0.99 -8.60
N LEU A 212 -11.90 2.18 -9.12
CA LEU A 212 -13.26 2.71 -9.27
C LEU A 212 -14.13 1.84 -10.19
N ALA A 213 -13.54 1.31 -11.27
CA ALA A 213 -14.22 0.39 -12.16
C ALA A 213 -14.50 -1.00 -11.54
N SER A 214 -13.93 -1.30 -10.37
CA SER A 214 -13.99 -2.62 -9.71
C SER A 214 -14.74 -2.61 -8.39
N ASP A 215 -15.63 -1.66 -8.16
CA ASP A 215 -16.42 -1.49 -6.93
C ASP A 215 -15.59 -1.33 -5.65
N ALA A 216 -14.36 -0.81 -5.77
CA ALA A 216 -13.47 -0.59 -4.63
C ALA A 216 -14.08 0.33 -3.56
N VAL A 217 -15.00 1.25 -3.95
CA VAL A 217 -15.67 2.14 -3.00
C VAL A 217 -16.49 1.34 -2.00
N LEU A 218 -17.28 0.37 -2.46
CA LEU A 218 -18.08 -0.52 -1.60
C LEU A 218 -17.20 -1.40 -0.72
N ALA A 219 -16.20 -2.04 -1.31
CA ALA A 219 -15.28 -2.89 -0.58
C ALA A 219 -14.54 -2.13 0.53
N LEU A 220 -14.05 -0.91 0.24
CA LEU A 220 -13.40 -0.07 1.24
C LEU A 220 -14.39 0.45 2.28
N ARG A 221 -15.63 0.80 1.90
CA ARG A 221 -16.68 1.20 2.86
C ARG A 221 -16.92 0.12 3.91
N ASP A 222 -16.99 -1.14 3.48
CA ASP A 222 -17.21 -2.26 4.40
C ASP A 222 -16.00 -2.44 5.33
N CYS A 223 -14.77 -2.27 4.82
CA CYS A 223 -13.55 -2.26 5.63
C CYS A 223 -13.48 -1.07 6.62
N LEU A 224 -14.09 0.09 6.30
CA LEU A 224 -14.17 1.22 7.24
C LEU A 224 -14.99 0.89 8.49
N ALA A 225 -15.94 -0.04 8.42
CA ALA A 225 -16.75 -0.50 9.53
C ALA A 225 -16.18 -1.73 10.25
N HIS A 226 -14.99 -2.20 9.87
CA HIS A 226 -14.38 -3.42 10.39
C HIS A 226 -13.98 -3.29 11.87
N PRO A 227 -14.13 -4.35 12.71
CA PRO A 227 -13.73 -4.30 14.12
C PRO A 227 -12.22 -4.08 14.32
N SER A 228 -11.37 -4.63 13.43
CA SER A 228 -9.92 -4.43 13.49
C SER A 228 -9.54 -2.98 13.16
N VAL A 229 -8.81 -2.34 14.08
CA VAL A 229 -8.25 -0.99 13.89
C VAL A 229 -7.31 -0.95 12.69
N GLY A 230 -6.49 -2.01 12.51
CA GLY A 230 -5.54 -2.12 11.41
C GLY A 230 -6.22 -2.03 10.04
N ILE A 231 -7.36 -2.71 9.87
CA ILE A 231 -8.14 -2.69 8.64
C ILE A 231 -8.81 -1.32 8.47
N ARG A 232 -9.48 -0.76 9.50
CA ARG A 232 -10.11 0.57 9.42
C ARG A 232 -9.11 1.66 9.03
N GLN A 233 -7.92 1.64 9.64
CA GLN A 233 -6.86 2.62 9.37
C GLN A 233 -6.42 2.58 7.90
N ARG A 234 -6.12 1.39 7.38
CA ARG A 234 -5.67 1.20 6.00
C ARG A 234 -6.78 1.51 5.00
N ALA A 235 -8.01 1.07 5.28
CA ALA A 235 -9.17 1.38 4.45
C ALA A 235 -9.43 2.90 4.38
N ALA A 236 -9.38 3.61 5.50
CA ALA A 236 -9.52 5.06 5.53
C ALA A 236 -8.41 5.77 4.74
N ARG A 237 -7.18 5.26 4.81
CA ARG A 237 -6.04 5.76 4.04
C ARG A 237 -6.20 5.50 2.54
N ALA A 238 -6.66 4.32 2.14
CA ALA A 238 -6.97 3.99 0.75
C ALA A 238 -8.12 4.87 0.22
N MET A 239 -9.14 5.13 1.03
CA MET A 239 -10.27 5.99 0.67
C MET A 239 -9.85 7.42 0.32
N ILE A 240 -8.77 7.95 0.92
CA ILE A 240 -8.22 9.27 0.52
C ILE A 240 -7.84 9.24 -0.96
N GLY A 241 -7.05 8.24 -1.39
CA GLY A 241 -6.64 8.11 -2.79
C GLY A 241 -7.82 7.94 -3.74
N LEU A 242 -8.79 7.11 -3.35
CA LEU A 242 -9.98 6.85 -4.14
C LEU A 242 -10.88 8.08 -4.30
N SER A 243 -10.91 8.97 -3.31
CA SER A 243 -11.69 10.22 -3.32
C SER A 243 -11.00 11.40 -4.02
N VAL A 244 -9.78 11.24 -4.56
CA VAL A 244 -9.09 12.32 -5.28
C VAL A 244 -9.72 12.63 -6.65
N PRO A 245 -9.96 11.66 -7.55
CA PRO A 245 -10.61 11.94 -8.84
C PRO A 245 -12.08 12.33 -8.66
N LEU A 246 -12.63 13.07 -9.64
CA LEU A 246 -14.03 13.52 -9.60
C LEU A 246 -15.00 12.35 -9.49
N GLU A 247 -14.79 11.31 -10.28
CA GLU A 247 -15.59 10.08 -10.26
C GLU A 247 -15.61 9.45 -8.86
N GLY A 248 -14.45 9.35 -8.21
CA GLY A 248 -14.34 8.84 -6.84
C GLY A 248 -15.12 9.69 -5.83
N LYS A 249 -15.07 11.02 -5.94
CA LYS A 249 -15.89 11.93 -5.10
C LYS A 249 -17.37 11.67 -5.25
N VAL A 250 -17.84 11.48 -6.47
CA VAL A 250 -19.25 11.19 -6.78
C VAL A 250 -19.64 9.82 -6.20
N ARG A 251 -18.85 8.78 -6.46
CA ARG A 251 -19.11 7.42 -5.94
C ARG A 251 -19.13 7.38 -4.41
N VAL A 252 -18.22 8.08 -3.73
CA VAL A 252 -18.20 8.20 -2.26
C VAL A 252 -19.51 8.79 -1.71
N CYS A 253 -20.12 9.73 -2.44
CA CYS A 253 -21.42 10.28 -2.08
C CYS A 253 -22.56 9.29 -2.32
N GLU A 254 -22.59 8.65 -3.47
CA GLU A 254 -23.66 7.75 -3.91
C GLU A 254 -23.70 6.44 -3.11
N GLU A 255 -22.53 5.89 -2.77
CA GLU A 255 -22.39 4.62 -2.03
C GLU A 255 -22.54 4.77 -0.51
N GLY A 256 -22.92 5.95 -0.02
CA GLY A 256 -23.18 6.17 1.41
C GLY A 256 -21.95 6.11 2.30
N VAL A 257 -20.75 6.42 1.77
CA VAL A 257 -19.50 6.38 2.54
C VAL A 257 -19.38 7.54 3.51
N ILE A 258 -19.97 8.71 3.19
CA ILE A 258 -19.84 9.94 3.99
C ILE A 258 -20.29 9.76 5.44
N PRO A 259 -21.47 9.18 5.74
CA PRO A 259 -21.87 8.95 7.14
C PRO A 259 -20.89 8.05 7.90
N VAL A 260 -20.31 7.03 7.24
CA VAL A 260 -19.30 6.16 7.84
C VAL A 260 -18.03 6.94 8.17
N LEU A 261 -17.55 7.77 7.24
CA LEU A 261 -16.38 8.63 7.49
C LEU A 261 -16.62 9.63 8.63
N VAL A 262 -17.82 10.20 8.73
CA VAL A 262 -18.18 11.10 9.85
C VAL A 262 -18.14 10.35 11.18
N GLY A 263 -18.64 9.11 11.24
CA GLY A 263 -18.53 8.25 12.41
C GLY A 263 -17.06 8.01 12.81
N LEU A 264 -16.18 7.79 11.84
CA LEU A 264 -14.76 7.55 12.05
C LEU A 264 -13.95 8.79 12.48
N LEU A 265 -14.50 9.99 12.40
CA LEU A 265 -13.88 11.18 13.01
C LEU A 265 -13.72 11.03 14.52
N SER A 266 -14.57 10.23 15.16
CA SER A 266 -14.53 9.94 16.60
C SER A 266 -13.89 8.58 16.90
N ASP A 267 -13.19 7.98 15.96
CA ASP A 267 -12.47 6.71 16.18
C ASP A 267 -11.38 6.90 17.26
N SER A 268 -11.21 5.89 18.10
CA SER A 268 -10.21 5.88 19.16
C SER A 268 -8.77 5.97 18.64
N HIS A 269 -8.54 5.59 17.39
CA HIS A 269 -7.22 5.61 16.77
C HIS A 269 -7.04 6.87 15.90
N PRO A 270 -6.07 7.73 16.21
CA PRO A 270 -5.93 9.03 15.55
C PRO A 270 -5.59 8.96 14.06
N ASP A 271 -4.97 7.87 13.58
CA ASP A 271 -4.71 7.70 12.12
C ASP A 271 -5.99 7.44 11.34
N VAL A 272 -6.98 6.77 11.97
CA VAL A 272 -8.30 6.56 11.38
C VAL A 272 -9.02 7.89 11.23
N SER A 273 -9.10 8.68 12.32
CA SER A 273 -9.77 9.98 12.29
C SER A 273 -9.08 10.98 11.36
N ALA A 274 -7.74 10.98 11.30
CA ALA A 274 -6.98 11.81 10.35
C ALA A 274 -7.31 11.46 8.89
N SER A 275 -7.36 10.18 8.57
CA SER A 275 -7.64 9.69 7.21
C SER A 275 -9.10 9.91 6.83
N ALA A 276 -10.03 9.72 7.77
CA ALA A 276 -11.45 10.02 7.58
C ALA A 276 -11.67 11.50 7.26
N ALA A 277 -11.03 12.40 8.04
CA ALA A 277 -11.08 13.85 7.76
C ALA A 277 -10.48 14.21 6.39
N GLY A 278 -9.40 13.55 5.98
CA GLY A 278 -8.80 13.73 4.65
C GLY A 278 -9.73 13.28 3.51
N SER A 279 -10.42 12.16 3.67
CA SER A 279 -11.39 11.67 2.68
C SER A 279 -12.63 12.58 2.61
N LEU A 280 -13.12 13.05 3.76
CA LEU A 280 -14.22 14.03 3.82
C LEU A 280 -13.83 15.35 3.16
N MET A 281 -12.61 15.84 3.35
CA MET A 281 -12.11 17.03 2.66
C MET A 281 -12.24 16.88 1.14
N ASN A 282 -11.84 15.74 0.58
CA ASN A 282 -11.96 15.49 -0.86
C ASN A 282 -13.41 15.38 -1.32
N ALA A 283 -14.26 14.65 -0.60
CA ALA A 283 -15.68 14.49 -0.93
C ALA A 283 -16.45 15.81 -0.83
N ALA A 284 -16.13 16.65 0.16
CA ALA A 284 -16.74 17.96 0.37
C ALA A 284 -16.37 19.02 -0.67
N ILE A 285 -15.51 18.72 -1.65
CA ILE A 285 -15.33 19.57 -2.83
C ILE A 285 -16.61 19.59 -3.67
N THR A 286 -17.36 18.48 -3.72
CA THR A 286 -18.66 18.42 -4.41
C THR A 286 -19.79 19.04 -3.56
N THR A 287 -20.76 19.64 -4.21
CA THR A 287 -21.94 20.18 -3.51
C THR A 287 -22.68 19.07 -2.75
N GLN A 288 -22.89 17.92 -3.39
CA GLN A 288 -23.56 16.77 -2.76
C GLN A 288 -22.80 16.31 -1.52
N GLY A 289 -21.46 16.17 -1.59
CA GLY A 289 -20.62 15.76 -0.47
C GLY A 289 -20.68 16.72 0.71
N LYS A 290 -20.70 18.05 0.46
CA LYS A 290 -20.89 19.06 1.49
C LYS A 290 -22.18 18.83 2.28
N TYR A 291 -23.30 18.74 1.57
CA TYR A 291 -24.61 18.61 2.23
C TYR A 291 -24.78 17.25 2.94
N LEU A 292 -24.28 16.15 2.37
CA LEU A 292 -24.28 14.85 3.04
C LEU A 292 -23.44 14.87 4.33
N ALA A 293 -22.25 15.49 4.32
CA ALA A 293 -21.43 15.63 5.50
C ALA A 293 -22.10 16.51 6.58
N LEU A 294 -22.77 17.59 6.19
CA LEU A 294 -23.55 18.43 7.09
C LEU A 294 -24.72 17.67 7.73
N GLN A 295 -25.47 16.92 6.93
CA GLN A 295 -26.57 16.09 7.42
C GLN A 295 -26.10 15.01 8.40
N ALA A 296 -24.88 14.48 8.21
CA ALA A 296 -24.25 13.51 9.09
C ALA A 296 -23.63 14.15 10.35
N GLY A 297 -23.67 15.48 10.52
CA GLY A 297 -23.14 16.17 11.70
C GLY A 297 -21.61 16.32 11.72
N ALA A 298 -20.95 16.39 10.55
CA ALA A 298 -19.50 16.42 10.45
C ALA A 298 -18.83 17.59 11.16
N ILE A 299 -19.49 18.77 11.26
CA ILE A 299 -18.90 19.99 11.82
C ILE A 299 -18.46 19.77 13.28
N THR A 300 -19.35 19.26 14.13
CA THR A 300 -19.07 19.04 15.55
C THR A 300 -17.87 18.11 15.73
N SER A 301 -17.84 16.99 15.01
CA SER A 301 -16.74 16.03 15.11
C SER A 301 -15.41 16.60 14.58
N LEU A 302 -15.45 17.36 13.49
CA LEU A 302 -14.26 18.04 12.95
C LEU A 302 -13.72 19.11 13.88
N LEU A 303 -14.59 19.91 14.52
CA LEU A 303 -14.17 20.92 15.52
C LEU A 303 -13.46 20.27 16.71
N ALA A 304 -13.92 19.12 17.19
CA ALA A 304 -13.23 18.37 18.22
C ALA A 304 -11.79 17.99 17.82
N LEU A 305 -11.59 17.62 16.56
CA LEU A 305 -10.28 17.24 16.01
C LEU A 305 -9.32 18.44 15.82
N VAL A 306 -9.83 19.67 15.73
CA VAL A 306 -8.98 20.88 15.63
C VAL A 306 -8.08 21.03 16.86
N SER A 307 -8.51 20.55 18.03
CA SER A 307 -7.72 20.60 19.27
C SER A 307 -6.68 19.48 19.39
N SER A 308 -6.61 18.56 18.44
CA SER A 308 -5.64 17.46 18.46
C SER A 308 -4.20 17.96 18.44
N PRO A 309 -3.30 17.34 19.24
CA PRO A 309 -1.88 17.63 19.20
C PRO A 309 -1.19 17.08 17.94
N ARG A 310 -1.82 16.16 17.23
CA ARG A 310 -1.29 15.58 16.00
C ARG A 310 -1.53 16.49 14.82
N THR A 311 -0.46 16.81 14.10
CA THR A 311 -0.48 17.72 12.96
C THR A 311 -1.41 17.24 11.83
N ASP A 312 -1.37 15.96 11.50
CA ASP A 312 -2.18 15.36 10.43
C ASP A 312 -3.68 15.41 10.74
N VAL A 313 -4.07 15.06 11.98
CA VAL A 313 -5.45 15.12 12.44
C VAL A 313 -5.98 16.54 12.38
N CYS A 314 -5.26 17.49 13.02
CA CYS A 314 -5.68 18.90 13.08
C CYS A 314 -5.73 19.54 11.68
N ALA A 315 -4.71 19.34 10.86
CA ALA A 315 -4.64 19.93 9.54
C ALA A 315 -5.72 19.40 8.60
N ASN A 316 -6.01 18.09 8.63
CA ASN A 316 -7.07 17.50 7.81
C ASN A 316 -8.46 17.96 8.27
N ALA A 317 -8.68 18.08 9.60
CA ALA A 317 -9.92 18.63 10.13
C ALA A 317 -10.14 20.10 9.66
N LEU A 318 -9.12 20.95 9.79
CA LEU A 318 -9.19 22.35 9.33
C LEU A 318 -9.47 22.45 7.82
N ARG A 319 -8.85 21.61 7.00
CA ARG A 319 -9.10 21.58 5.55
C ARG A 319 -10.51 21.08 5.22
N ALA A 320 -11.01 20.08 5.94
CA ALA A 320 -12.37 19.58 5.78
C ALA A 320 -13.39 20.67 6.15
N LEU A 321 -13.19 21.36 7.29
CA LEU A 321 -14.02 22.51 7.68
C LEU A 321 -13.98 23.63 6.64
N THR A 322 -12.81 23.90 6.04
CA THR A 322 -12.66 24.89 4.97
C THR A 322 -13.53 24.52 3.76
N ALA A 323 -13.51 23.26 3.35
CA ALA A 323 -14.34 22.79 2.22
C ALA A 323 -15.83 22.85 2.55
N LEU A 324 -16.24 22.51 3.77
CA LEU A 324 -17.64 22.60 4.21
C LEU A 324 -18.12 24.05 4.31
N ALA A 325 -17.26 24.99 4.74
CA ALA A 325 -17.61 26.41 4.90
C ALA A 325 -17.98 27.12 3.57
N GLU A 326 -17.74 26.50 2.43
CA GLU A 326 -18.26 27.01 1.16
C GLU A 326 -19.79 26.87 1.06
N ALA A 327 -20.42 25.99 1.83
CA ALA A 327 -21.87 25.89 1.94
C ALA A 327 -22.40 26.92 2.96
N PRO A 328 -23.40 27.73 2.61
CA PRO A 328 -23.92 28.79 3.49
C PRO A 328 -24.34 28.32 4.89
N PRO A 329 -25.04 27.15 5.06
CA PRO A 329 -25.39 26.67 6.38
C PRO A 329 -24.19 26.34 7.27
N ALA A 330 -23.18 25.69 6.68
CA ALA A 330 -21.94 25.37 7.41
C ALA A 330 -21.18 26.63 7.81
N ARG A 331 -21.11 27.62 6.92
CA ARG A 331 -20.45 28.90 7.21
C ARG A 331 -21.09 29.61 8.40
N GLN A 332 -22.44 29.65 8.40
CA GLN A 332 -23.19 30.28 9.48
C GLN A 332 -22.94 29.61 10.84
N GLU A 333 -22.91 28.27 10.85
CA GLU A 333 -22.58 27.50 12.07
C GLU A 333 -21.14 27.75 12.52
N LEU A 334 -20.20 27.72 11.59
CA LEU A 334 -18.75 27.87 11.86
C LEU A 334 -18.37 29.28 12.33
N LEU A 335 -19.16 30.33 12.00
CA LEU A 335 -18.93 31.67 12.53
C LEU A 335 -18.93 31.71 14.04
N GLY A 336 -19.74 30.87 14.72
CA GLY A 336 -19.74 30.73 16.18
C GLY A 336 -18.48 30.07 16.77
N HIS A 337 -17.61 29.52 15.93
CA HIS A 337 -16.42 28.75 16.35
C HIS A 337 -15.08 29.36 15.88
N VAL A 338 -15.10 30.60 15.35
CA VAL A 338 -13.90 31.27 14.84
C VAL A 338 -12.82 31.42 15.91
N GLU A 339 -13.19 31.71 17.15
CA GLU A 339 -12.25 31.84 18.27
C GLU A 339 -11.40 30.56 18.46
N LEU A 340 -12.00 29.37 18.36
CA LEU A 340 -11.28 28.11 18.41
C LEU A 340 -10.24 27.99 17.29
N LEU A 341 -10.60 28.42 16.08
CA LEU A 341 -9.71 28.37 14.92
C LEU A 341 -8.58 29.40 15.03
N GLU A 342 -8.82 30.56 15.62
CA GLU A 342 -7.80 31.60 15.89
C GLU A 342 -6.72 31.09 16.83
N THR A 343 -7.03 30.21 17.79
CA THR A 343 -6.00 29.58 18.65
C THR A 343 -4.98 28.77 17.82
N ARG A 344 -5.38 28.23 16.69
CA ARG A 344 -4.53 27.45 15.77
C ARG A 344 -3.83 28.28 14.71
N ARG A 345 -4.26 29.54 14.49
CA ARG A 345 -3.61 30.45 13.55
C ARG A 345 -2.17 30.80 13.96
N HIS A 346 -1.89 30.77 15.26
CA HIS A 346 -0.58 31.05 15.84
C HIS A 346 0.17 29.77 16.24
N ASP A 347 -0.23 28.60 15.73
CA ASP A 347 0.44 27.34 16.00
C ASP A 347 1.89 27.39 15.48
N THR A 348 2.81 26.78 16.23
CA THR A 348 4.23 26.68 15.85
C THR A 348 4.43 25.84 14.59
N ASN A 349 3.49 24.94 14.29
CA ASN A 349 3.49 24.15 13.07
C ASN A 349 2.87 24.96 11.92
N GLU A 350 3.69 25.27 10.94
CA GLU A 350 3.29 26.08 9.77
C GLU A 350 2.12 25.46 8.97
N ILE A 351 2.01 24.13 8.92
CA ILE A 351 0.92 23.44 8.22
C ILE A 351 -0.41 23.73 8.90
N ILE A 352 -0.45 23.66 10.23
CA ILE A 352 -1.64 23.95 11.03
C ILE A 352 -1.99 25.43 10.92
N SER A 353 -1.01 26.31 11.15
CA SER A 353 -1.18 27.77 11.08
C SER A 353 -1.77 28.23 9.75
N ARG A 354 -1.23 27.74 8.63
CA ARG A 354 -1.75 28.04 7.29
C ARG A 354 -3.15 27.48 7.05
N ALA A 355 -3.42 26.25 7.51
CA ALA A 355 -4.74 25.65 7.37
C ALA A 355 -5.80 26.43 8.17
N ALA A 356 -5.48 26.83 9.40
CA ALA A 356 -6.36 27.64 10.25
C ALA A 356 -6.61 29.03 9.64
N ALA A 357 -5.57 29.72 9.18
CA ALA A 357 -5.73 31.02 8.52
C ALA A 357 -6.62 30.93 7.26
N THR A 358 -6.50 29.84 6.49
CA THR A 358 -7.35 29.61 5.32
C THR A 358 -8.79 29.34 5.72
N ALA A 359 -9.03 28.51 6.73
CA ALA A 359 -10.36 28.22 7.23
C ALA A 359 -11.06 29.47 7.73
N ILE A 360 -10.40 30.29 8.56
CA ILE A 360 -10.94 31.54 9.07
C ILE A 360 -11.32 32.48 7.91
N ARG A 361 -10.44 32.66 6.94
CA ARG A 361 -10.70 33.52 5.78
C ARG A 361 -11.95 33.08 4.99
N VAL A 362 -12.16 31.77 4.80
CA VAL A 362 -13.33 31.24 4.07
C VAL A 362 -14.59 31.37 4.91
N ILE A 363 -14.52 31.10 6.22
CA ILE A 363 -15.67 31.19 7.14
C ILE A 363 -16.14 32.65 7.31
N THR A 364 -15.20 33.60 7.45
CA THR A 364 -15.51 35.01 7.65
C THR A 364 -15.71 35.80 6.37
N TRP A 365 -15.63 35.12 5.21
CA TRP A 365 -15.80 35.78 3.92
C TRP A 365 -17.23 36.36 3.80
N THR A 366 -17.30 37.62 3.49
CA THR A 366 -18.51 38.36 3.15
C THR A 366 -18.44 38.78 1.68
N PRO A 367 -19.53 38.65 0.89
CA PRO A 367 -19.59 39.08 -0.51
C PRO A 367 -19.37 40.58 -0.69
#